data_2af11075a7228077ab3a27ec0461c1e7
#
_entry.id   2af11075a7228077ab3a27ec0461c1e7
#
_cell.length_a   1.000
_cell.length_b   1.000
_cell.length_c   1.000
_cell.angle_alpha   90.00
_cell.angle_beta   90.00
_cell.angle_gamma   90.00
#
_symmetry.space_group_name_H-M   'P 1'
#
loop_
_entity.id
_entity.type
_entity.pdbx_description
1 polymer ?
#
loop_
_entity_poly.entity_id
_entity_poly.type
_entity_poly.pdbx_seq_one_letter_code
_entity_poly.pdbx_strand_id
1 'polypeptide(L)'
;HGVLRKGATGKALTPDLTLEKGLEYLKVFIKFGSPGGMPNWGTSGVLNDEEVDLMARYIQQTPPAPPEYGLKEMEASWKVVVPVEQRPTKKMNDLDLENLFSVTLRDDGKIALIDGASKKIVSILETGYAVHISRMSASGRYLFAIGRDAKVDLIDLWMDPPSTVAEIKVGAEARSVESSKFKGYEDKYAVAGTYWPPQFVIMDGATLEPLKVVATRGMTYDTQEYHPEPRVA
;
A
#
# COMPACT_ATOMS: atom_id res chain seq x y z
N HIS A 1 -12.91 2.77 6.43
CA HIS A 1 -13.50 3.94 7.08
C HIS A 1 -12.59 5.18 6.98
N GLY A 2 -11.34 5.00 6.47
CA GLY A 2 -10.32 6.04 6.33
C GLY A 2 -9.62 6.37 7.66
N VAL A 3 -8.39 6.91 7.55
CA VAL A 3 -7.54 7.21 8.72
C VAL A 3 -8.18 8.25 9.64
N LEU A 4 -8.86 9.25 9.08
CA LEU A 4 -9.59 10.27 9.83
C LEU A 4 -11.00 9.83 10.25
N ARG A 5 -11.40 8.60 9.98
CA ARG A 5 -12.77 8.07 10.19
C ARG A 5 -13.88 8.86 9.48
N LYS A 6 -13.54 9.73 8.53
CA LYS A 6 -14.52 10.52 7.74
C LYS A 6 -15.18 9.74 6.60
N GLY A 7 -14.86 8.46 6.48
CA GLY A 7 -15.32 7.58 5.42
C GLY A 7 -14.24 7.35 4.35
N ALA A 8 -14.35 6.24 3.65
CA ALA A 8 -13.57 5.88 2.46
C ALA A 8 -14.34 4.76 1.73
N THR A 9 -13.77 3.54 1.60
CA THR A 9 -14.53 2.37 1.14
C THR A 9 -15.68 2.02 2.11
N GLY A 10 -15.42 2.12 3.44
CA GLY A 10 -16.44 2.00 4.47
C GLY A 10 -17.03 3.37 4.84
N LYS A 11 -18.26 3.37 5.38
CA LYS A 11 -18.94 4.58 5.85
C LYS A 11 -18.15 5.33 6.92
N ALA A 12 -18.41 6.62 7.08
CA ALA A 12 -17.81 7.42 8.15
C ALA A 12 -18.13 6.84 9.55
N LEU A 13 -17.15 6.94 10.45
CA LEU A 13 -17.22 6.55 11.86
C LEU A 13 -16.83 7.75 12.74
N THR A 14 -17.36 8.92 12.43
CA THR A 14 -17.19 10.11 13.26
C THR A 14 -17.98 9.97 14.56
N PRO A 15 -17.55 10.58 15.68
CA PRO A 15 -18.21 10.42 16.98
C PRO A 15 -19.69 10.78 16.97
N ASP A 16 -20.09 11.83 16.26
CA ASP A 16 -21.50 12.22 16.07
C ASP A 16 -22.34 11.08 15.50
N LEU A 17 -21.90 10.45 14.42
CA LEU A 17 -22.59 9.32 13.77
C LEU A 17 -22.59 8.06 14.65
N THR A 18 -21.47 7.76 15.29
CA THR A 18 -21.34 6.52 16.07
C THR A 18 -22.08 6.60 17.42
N LEU A 19 -22.15 7.79 18.02
CA LEU A 19 -22.97 8.04 19.23
C LEU A 19 -24.47 7.97 18.91
N GLU A 20 -24.91 8.55 17.77
CA GLU A 20 -26.30 8.46 17.31
C GLU A 20 -26.76 7.00 17.12
N LYS A 21 -25.88 6.14 16.56
CA LYS A 21 -26.19 4.71 16.35
C LYS A 21 -26.24 3.91 17.67
N GLY A 22 -25.50 4.33 18.66
CA GLY A 22 -25.42 3.68 19.95
C GLY A 22 -24.51 2.45 20.01
N LEU A 23 -24.09 2.11 21.23
CA LEU A 23 -23.07 1.10 21.48
C LEU A 23 -23.49 -0.31 20.98
N GLU A 24 -24.70 -0.74 21.32
CA GLU A 24 -25.17 -2.08 20.96
C GLU A 24 -25.30 -2.29 19.45
N TYR A 25 -25.73 -1.28 18.72
CA TYR A 25 -25.74 -1.30 17.26
C TYR A 25 -24.32 -1.50 16.69
N LEU A 26 -23.35 -0.79 17.22
CA LEU A 26 -21.95 -0.90 16.78
C LEU A 26 -21.37 -2.29 17.07
N LYS A 27 -21.64 -2.86 18.25
CA LYS A 27 -21.22 -4.22 18.60
C LYS A 27 -21.77 -5.25 17.62
N VAL A 28 -23.05 -5.16 17.26
CA VAL A 28 -23.66 -6.08 16.30
C VAL A 28 -22.97 -5.97 14.94
N PHE A 29 -22.74 -4.76 14.44
CA PHE A 29 -22.06 -4.55 13.17
C PHE A 29 -20.61 -5.01 13.16
N ILE A 30 -19.85 -4.81 14.24
CA ILE A 30 -18.48 -5.31 14.37
C ILE A 30 -18.46 -6.83 14.43
N LYS A 31 -19.36 -7.41 15.22
CA LYS A 31 -19.40 -8.86 15.45
C LYS A 31 -19.80 -9.64 14.19
N PHE A 32 -20.86 -9.20 13.52
CA PHE A 32 -21.47 -9.93 12.41
C PHE A 32 -21.16 -9.39 11.02
N GLY A 33 -20.54 -8.21 10.94
CA GLY A 33 -20.29 -7.56 9.66
C GLY A 33 -21.56 -7.05 8.97
N SER A 34 -21.47 -6.82 7.66
CA SER A 34 -22.62 -6.40 6.88
C SER A 34 -22.57 -6.97 5.43
N PRO A 35 -23.73 -7.17 4.78
CA PRO A 35 -23.77 -7.54 3.36
C PRO A 35 -23.08 -6.54 2.42
N GLY A 36 -22.90 -5.30 2.87
CA GLY A 36 -22.20 -4.23 2.14
C GLY A 36 -20.67 -4.33 2.20
N GLY A 37 -20.11 -5.46 2.65
CA GLY A 37 -18.68 -5.74 2.60
C GLY A 37 -17.88 -5.42 3.89
N MET A 38 -18.53 -5.11 5.00
CA MET A 38 -17.85 -5.07 6.29
C MET A 38 -17.62 -6.49 6.79
N PRO A 39 -16.36 -6.91 7.08
CA PRO A 39 -16.08 -8.24 7.59
C PRO A 39 -16.74 -8.51 8.97
N ASN A 40 -17.02 -9.76 9.24
CA ASN A 40 -17.63 -10.25 10.47
C ASN A 40 -16.56 -10.54 11.56
N TRP A 41 -15.90 -9.51 12.06
CA TRP A 41 -14.72 -9.60 12.92
C TRP A 41 -14.90 -10.48 14.16
N GLY A 42 -16.09 -10.47 14.77
CA GLY A 42 -16.37 -11.32 15.93
C GLY A 42 -16.64 -12.77 15.56
N THR A 43 -17.54 -13.04 14.59
CA THR A 43 -17.92 -14.42 14.24
C THR A 43 -16.86 -15.16 13.45
N SER A 44 -15.91 -14.44 12.85
CA SER A 44 -14.71 -15.02 12.22
C SER A 44 -13.61 -15.39 13.25
N GLY A 45 -13.78 -15.02 14.53
CA GLY A 45 -12.82 -15.29 15.59
C GLY A 45 -11.61 -14.35 15.63
N VAL A 46 -11.60 -13.28 14.83
CA VAL A 46 -10.53 -12.26 14.84
C VAL A 46 -10.62 -11.40 16.10
N LEU A 47 -11.83 -11.06 16.55
CA LEU A 47 -12.09 -10.34 17.78
C LEU A 47 -12.99 -11.17 18.69
N ASN A 48 -12.65 -11.27 19.97
CA ASN A 48 -13.54 -11.83 20.98
C ASN A 48 -14.61 -10.80 21.41
N ASP A 49 -15.57 -11.19 22.24
CA ASP A 49 -16.70 -10.33 22.63
C ASP A 49 -16.27 -9.11 23.45
N GLU A 50 -15.20 -9.22 24.25
CA GLU A 50 -14.63 -8.11 25.00
C GLU A 50 -13.95 -7.10 24.05
N GLU A 51 -13.18 -7.58 23.09
CA GLU A 51 -12.54 -6.74 22.07
C GLU A 51 -13.56 -6.05 21.15
N VAL A 52 -14.68 -6.71 20.85
CA VAL A 52 -15.80 -6.11 20.12
C VAL A 52 -16.41 -4.96 20.94
N ASP A 53 -16.60 -5.11 22.25
CA ASP A 53 -17.10 -4.05 23.12
C ASP A 53 -16.12 -2.88 23.23
N LEU A 54 -14.84 -3.18 23.44
CA LEU A 54 -13.77 -2.17 23.47
C LEU A 54 -13.68 -1.39 22.14
N MET A 55 -13.73 -2.07 21.02
CA MET A 55 -13.71 -1.43 19.70
C MET A 55 -14.93 -0.55 19.48
N ALA A 56 -16.12 -1.01 19.88
CA ALA A 56 -17.35 -0.22 19.75
C ALA A 56 -17.30 1.07 20.58
N ARG A 57 -16.76 1.01 21.80
CA ARG A 57 -16.51 2.21 22.64
C ARG A 57 -15.45 3.12 22.07
N TYR A 58 -14.36 2.54 21.55
CA TYR A 58 -13.25 3.29 20.95
C TYR A 58 -13.70 4.12 19.74
N ILE A 59 -14.53 3.58 18.88
CA ILE A 59 -14.99 4.31 17.69
C ILE A 59 -15.99 5.44 18.00
N GLN A 60 -16.55 5.48 19.21
CA GLN A 60 -17.38 6.59 19.70
C GLN A 60 -16.56 7.77 20.26
N GLN A 61 -15.25 7.58 20.43
CA GLN A 61 -14.35 8.64 20.89
C GLN A 61 -13.79 9.43 19.72
N THR A 62 -13.33 10.65 20.01
CA THR A 62 -12.57 11.44 19.03
C THR A 62 -11.37 10.62 18.54
N PRO A 63 -11.18 10.47 17.22
CA PRO A 63 -10.02 9.76 16.71
C PRO A 63 -8.73 10.45 17.14
N PRO A 64 -7.67 9.69 17.45
CA PRO A 64 -6.36 10.28 17.71
C PRO A 64 -5.88 11.02 16.45
N ALA A 65 -5.06 12.04 16.64
CA ALA A 65 -4.38 12.68 15.52
C ALA A 65 -3.55 11.60 14.79
N PRO A 66 -3.73 11.45 13.46
CA PRO A 66 -2.93 10.50 12.70
C PRO A 66 -1.45 10.84 12.80
N PRO A 67 -0.57 9.84 12.89
CA PRO A 67 0.87 10.09 12.98
C PRO A 67 1.36 10.80 11.71
N GLU A 68 2.27 11.72 11.87
CA GLU A 68 3.07 12.23 10.76
C GLU A 68 3.96 11.10 10.23
N TYR A 69 4.24 11.14 8.94
CA TYR A 69 5.11 10.18 8.29
C TYR A 69 5.93 10.90 7.22
N GLY A 70 7.18 11.20 7.55
CA GLY A 70 8.10 11.94 6.70
C GLY A 70 9.33 11.14 6.31
N LEU A 71 10.35 11.81 5.79
CA LEU A 71 11.59 11.16 5.35
C LEU A 71 12.25 10.35 6.47
N LYS A 72 12.24 10.84 7.70
CA LYS A 72 12.86 10.14 8.85
C LYS A 72 12.24 8.76 9.11
N GLU A 73 10.92 8.67 9.07
CA GLU A 73 10.18 7.42 9.25
C GLU A 73 10.38 6.48 8.05
N MET A 74 10.49 7.06 6.85
CA MET A 74 10.77 6.31 5.62
C MET A 74 12.16 5.72 5.63
N GLU A 75 13.19 6.52 5.96
CA GLU A 75 14.58 6.08 6.09
C GLU A 75 14.71 4.95 7.13
N ALA A 76 14.00 5.04 8.24
CA ALA A 76 13.99 4.00 9.27
C ALA A 76 13.37 2.67 8.81
N SER A 77 12.50 2.70 7.79
CA SER A 77 11.84 1.52 7.21
C SER A 77 12.50 1.04 5.91
N TRP A 78 13.33 1.88 5.31
CA TRP A 78 13.99 1.59 4.04
C TRP A 78 15.04 0.50 4.18
N LYS A 79 15.01 -0.46 3.28
CA LYS A 79 15.94 -1.58 3.28
C LYS A 79 16.30 -1.98 1.85
N VAL A 80 17.57 -1.97 1.54
CA VAL A 80 18.12 -2.60 0.33
C VAL A 80 18.43 -4.04 0.68
N VAL A 81 17.63 -4.96 0.14
CA VAL A 81 17.76 -6.41 0.38
C VAL A 81 18.92 -7.00 -0.43
N VAL A 82 19.03 -6.55 -1.69
CA VAL A 82 20.15 -6.90 -2.57
C VAL A 82 20.76 -5.61 -3.11
N PRO A 83 22.00 -5.26 -2.71
CA PRO A 83 22.72 -4.10 -3.24
C PRO A 83 22.79 -4.10 -4.76
N VAL A 84 22.74 -2.91 -5.38
CA VAL A 84 22.67 -2.78 -6.84
C VAL A 84 23.84 -3.47 -7.53
N GLU A 85 25.05 -3.35 -6.98
CA GLU A 85 26.28 -3.97 -7.47
C GLU A 85 26.31 -5.50 -7.38
N GLN A 86 25.42 -6.09 -6.57
CA GLN A 86 25.27 -7.54 -6.44
C GLN A 86 24.15 -8.09 -7.32
N ARG A 87 23.38 -7.22 -7.98
CA ARG A 87 22.32 -7.65 -8.89
C ARG A 87 22.89 -8.08 -10.23
N PRO A 88 22.21 -8.97 -10.95
CA PRO A 88 22.69 -9.43 -12.25
C PRO A 88 22.77 -8.27 -13.25
N THR A 89 23.84 -8.21 -14.04
CA THR A 89 24.02 -7.23 -15.12
C THR A 89 23.30 -7.63 -16.41
N LYS A 90 22.82 -8.86 -16.49
CA LYS A 90 22.00 -9.44 -17.57
C LYS A 90 20.92 -10.33 -16.97
N LYS A 91 19.86 -10.55 -17.71
CA LYS A 91 18.77 -11.45 -17.29
C LYS A 91 19.32 -12.88 -17.08
N MET A 92 19.06 -13.48 -15.91
CA MET A 92 19.58 -14.78 -15.48
C MET A 92 18.58 -15.93 -15.68
N ASN A 93 17.36 -15.63 -16.12
CA ASN A 93 16.30 -16.58 -16.38
C ASN A 93 15.80 -16.47 -17.82
N ASP A 94 15.01 -17.43 -18.30
CA ASP A 94 14.48 -17.47 -19.65
C ASP A 94 13.07 -16.91 -19.79
N LEU A 95 12.57 -16.18 -18.78
CA LEU A 95 11.22 -15.60 -18.79
C LEU A 95 11.08 -14.57 -19.91
N ASP A 96 9.99 -14.66 -20.66
CA ASP A 96 9.57 -13.60 -21.58
C ASP A 96 8.85 -12.51 -20.77
N LEU A 97 9.54 -11.39 -20.52
CA LEU A 97 9.02 -10.30 -19.70
C LEU A 97 7.83 -9.57 -20.36
N GLU A 98 7.69 -9.65 -21.69
CA GLU A 98 6.53 -9.09 -22.39
C GLU A 98 5.29 -9.99 -22.27
N ASN A 99 5.49 -11.27 -21.90
CA ASN A 99 4.43 -12.25 -21.66
C ASN A 99 4.42 -12.76 -20.21
N LEU A 100 4.90 -11.95 -19.27
CA LEU A 100 4.89 -12.23 -17.85
C LEU A 100 3.70 -11.53 -17.19
N PHE A 101 2.87 -12.30 -16.47
CA PHE A 101 1.75 -11.76 -15.70
C PHE A 101 2.11 -11.60 -14.24
N SER A 102 1.82 -10.43 -13.70
CA SER A 102 1.87 -10.16 -12.26
C SER A 102 0.46 -10.15 -11.71
N VAL A 103 0.15 -11.08 -10.82
CA VAL A 103 -1.17 -11.23 -10.20
C VAL A 103 -1.09 -10.88 -8.72
N THR A 104 -1.85 -9.88 -8.30
CA THR A 104 -1.95 -9.50 -6.89
C THR A 104 -2.85 -10.48 -6.14
N LEU A 105 -2.27 -11.20 -5.18
CA LEU A 105 -2.99 -12.02 -4.20
C LEU A 105 -3.27 -11.14 -2.99
N ARG A 106 -4.28 -10.28 -3.14
CA ARG A 106 -4.53 -9.12 -2.30
C ARG A 106 -4.62 -9.46 -0.81
N ASP A 107 -5.45 -10.43 -0.47
CA ASP A 107 -5.75 -10.76 0.92
C ASP A 107 -4.62 -11.54 1.59
N ASP A 108 -3.77 -12.18 0.79
CA ASP A 108 -2.56 -12.87 1.26
C ASP A 108 -1.32 -11.95 1.34
N GLY A 109 -1.41 -10.71 0.84
CA GLY A 109 -0.26 -9.79 0.79
C GLY A 109 0.87 -10.30 -0.11
N LYS A 110 0.55 -10.92 -1.26
CA LYS A 110 1.53 -11.55 -2.16
C LYS A 110 1.32 -11.15 -3.60
N ILE A 111 2.38 -11.35 -4.39
CA ILE A 111 2.31 -11.31 -5.85
C ILE A 111 2.72 -12.66 -6.40
N ALA A 112 1.90 -13.22 -7.28
CA ALA A 112 2.27 -14.36 -8.10
C ALA A 112 2.73 -13.88 -9.49
N LEU A 113 3.89 -14.35 -9.93
CA LEU A 113 4.38 -14.19 -11.29
C LEU A 113 4.02 -15.44 -12.09
N ILE A 114 3.36 -15.25 -13.23
CA ILE A 114 2.90 -16.34 -14.10
C ILE A 114 3.53 -16.14 -15.48
N ASP A 115 4.26 -17.15 -15.94
CA ASP A 115 4.74 -17.19 -17.32
C ASP A 115 3.57 -17.46 -18.28
N GLY A 116 3.33 -16.54 -19.20
CA GLY A 116 2.19 -16.60 -20.12
C GLY A 116 2.30 -17.72 -21.16
N ALA A 117 3.51 -18.16 -21.51
CA ALA A 117 3.72 -19.23 -22.45
C ALA A 117 3.38 -20.60 -21.83
N SER A 118 3.98 -20.91 -20.69
CA SER A 118 3.75 -22.18 -19.99
C SER A 118 2.51 -22.19 -19.12
N LYS A 119 1.95 -21.01 -18.79
CA LYS A 119 0.81 -20.79 -17.85
C LYS A 119 1.11 -21.32 -16.45
N LYS A 120 2.39 -21.36 -16.06
CA LYS A 120 2.83 -21.81 -14.74
C LYS A 120 3.21 -20.62 -13.86
N ILE A 121 2.97 -20.77 -12.56
CA ILE A 121 3.50 -19.87 -11.56
C ILE A 121 5.00 -20.07 -11.50
N VAL A 122 5.77 -18.99 -11.71
CA VAL A 122 7.24 -19.01 -11.66
C VAL A 122 7.79 -18.51 -10.32
N SER A 123 7.03 -17.66 -9.63
CA SER A 123 7.38 -17.16 -8.30
C SER A 123 6.15 -16.65 -7.56
N ILE A 124 6.16 -16.79 -6.22
CA ILE A 124 5.23 -16.11 -5.31
C ILE A 124 6.07 -15.30 -4.34
N LEU A 125 5.83 -13.99 -4.28
CA LEU A 125 6.62 -13.04 -3.52
C LEU A 125 5.77 -12.40 -2.42
N GLU A 126 6.29 -12.36 -1.21
CA GLU A 126 5.70 -11.61 -0.09
C GLU A 126 5.80 -10.11 -0.37
N THR A 127 4.73 -9.37 -0.08
CA THR A 127 4.64 -7.92 -0.26
C THR A 127 3.92 -7.28 0.93
N GLY A 128 3.51 -6.00 0.80
CA GLY A 128 2.72 -5.32 1.81
C GLY A 128 1.30 -5.87 1.97
N TYR A 129 0.69 -5.57 3.12
CA TYR A 129 -0.69 -5.96 3.43
C TYR A 129 -1.67 -5.42 2.38
N ALA A 130 -2.60 -6.26 1.99
CA ALA A 130 -3.64 -5.97 1.00
C ALA A 130 -3.04 -5.33 -0.27
N VAL A 131 -2.00 -5.99 -0.84
CA VAL A 131 -1.32 -5.53 -2.06
C VAL A 131 -2.34 -5.14 -3.11
N HIS A 132 -2.22 -3.90 -3.62
CA HIS A 132 -3.27 -3.30 -4.44
C HIS A 132 -2.89 -3.22 -5.90
N ILE A 133 -1.65 -2.92 -6.18
CA ILE A 133 -1.17 -2.73 -7.55
C ILE A 133 0.28 -3.17 -7.69
N SER A 134 0.63 -3.62 -8.88
CA SER A 134 2.00 -3.77 -9.34
C SER A 134 2.21 -3.01 -10.65
N ARG A 135 3.39 -2.44 -10.84
CA ARG A 135 3.77 -1.65 -12.02
C ARG A 135 5.13 -2.08 -12.53
N MET A 136 5.18 -2.36 -13.82
CA MET A 136 6.44 -2.64 -14.52
C MET A 136 7.23 -1.35 -14.73
N SER A 137 8.53 -1.39 -14.51
CA SER A 137 9.45 -0.31 -14.82
C SER A 137 9.57 -0.08 -16.34
N ALA A 138 10.13 1.06 -16.75
CA ALA A 138 10.27 1.41 -18.16
C ALA A 138 11.14 0.40 -18.94
N SER A 139 12.21 -0.11 -18.32
CA SER A 139 13.07 -1.14 -18.92
C SER A 139 12.46 -2.55 -18.92
N GLY A 140 11.36 -2.76 -18.20
CA GLY A 140 10.80 -4.09 -17.97
C GLY A 140 11.58 -4.95 -16.95
N ARG A 141 12.68 -4.43 -16.39
CA ARG A 141 13.50 -5.18 -15.42
C ARG A 141 12.86 -5.27 -14.06
N TYR A 142 12.30 -4.17 -13.56
CA TYR A 142 11.77 -4.09 -12.21
C TYR A 142 10.25 -4.12 -12.20
N LEU A 143 9.72 -4.72 -11.15
CA LEU A 143 8.30 -4.67 -10.81
C LEU A 143 8.16 -4.00 -9.45
N PHE A 144 7.40 -2.91 -9.40
CA PHE A 144 7.04 -2.22 -8.18
C PHE A 144 5.70 -2.74 -7.68
N ALA A 145 5.63 -3.12 -6.41
CA ALA A 145 4.37 -3.49 -5.76
C ALA A 145 4.08 -2.57 -4.59
N ILE A 146 2.81 -2.29 -4.32
CA ILE A 146 2.42 -1.49 -3.16
C ILE A 146 1.21 -2.09 -2.45
N GLY A 147 1.32 -2.20 -1.12
CA GLY A 147 0.24 -2.60 -0.23
C GLY A 147 -0.56 -1.40 0.31
N ARG A 148 -1.74 -1.69 0.86
CA ARG A 148 -2.57 -0.69 1.56
C ARG A 148 -1.91 -0.13 2.80
N ASP A 149 -1.01 -0.87 3.42
CA ASP A 149 -0.15 -0.45 4.53
C ASP A 149 1.00 0.49 4.12
N ALA A 150 0.97 0.95 2.85
CA ALA A 150 1.97 1.82 2.24
C ALA A 150 3.39 1.21 2.14
N LYS A 151 3.50 -0.12 2.21
CA LYS A 151 4.75 -0.80 1.88
C LYS A 151 4.93 -0.87 0.38
N VAL A 152 6.09 -0.42 -0.13
CA VAL A 152 6.55 -0.58 -1.51
C VAL A 152 7.63 -1.63 -1.55
N ASP A 153 7.48 -2.59 -2.45
CA ASP A 153 8.46 -3.64 -2.73
C ASP A 153 8.97 -3.48 -4.16
N LEU A 154 10.29 -3.54 -4.34
CA LEU A 154 10.96 -3.55 -5.62
C LEU A 154 11.44 -4.96 -5.92
N ILE A 155 10.94 -5.55 -7.00
CA ILE A 155 11.25 -6.91 -7.43
C ILE A 155 12.12 -6.83 -8.69
N ASP A 156 13.29 -7.49 -8.70
CA ASP A 156 14.15 -7.62 -9.88
C ASP A 156 13.79 -8.89 -10.66
N LEU A 157 13.19 -8.72 -11.83
CA LEU A 157 12.76 -9.80 -12.70
C LEU A 157 13.93 -10.46 -13.47
N TRP A 158 15.13 -9.88 -13.40
CA TRP A 158 16.33 -10.48 -14.00
C TRP A 158 16.99 -11.55 -13.13
N MET A 159 16.63 -11.60 -11.86
CA MET A 159 17.11 -12.64 -10.94
C MET A 159 16.46 -14.00 -11.26
N ASP A 160 17.11 -15.07 -10.86
CA ASP A 160 16.59 -16.42 -10.97
C ASP A 160 16.59 -17.11 -9.59
N PRO A 161 15.43 -17.30 -8.95
CA PRO A 161 14.12 -16.77 -9.35
C PRO A 161 14.00 -15.24 -9.15
N PRO A 162 13.03 -14.56 -9.80
CA PRO A 162 12.70 -13.16 -9.51
C PRO A 162 12.52 -12.93 -8.01
N SER A 163 13.11 -11.85 -7.48
CA SER A 163 13.20 -11.66 -6.03
C SER A 163 13.08 -10.20 -5.63
N THR A 164 12.58 -9.94 -4.42
CA THR A 164 12.54 -8.59 -3.85
C THR A 164 13.96 -8.11 -3.54
N VAL A 165 14.31 -6.92 -4.05
CA VAL A 165 15.66 -6.34 -3.93
C VAL A 165 15.71 -5.08 -3.07
N ALA A 166 14.57 -4.42 -2.86
CA ALA A 166 14.44 -3.32 -1.91
C ALA A 166 13.00 -3.20 -1.40
N GLU A 167 12.85 -2.63 -0.23
CA GLU A 167 11.54 -2.37 0.38
C GLU A 167 11.58 -1.08 1.20
N ILE A 168 10.43 -0.40 1.28
CA ILE A 168 10.24 0.81 2.08
C ILE A 168 8.78 0.96 2.46
N LYS A 169 8.50 1.59 3.60
CA LYS A 169 7.17 2.08 3.97
C LYS A 169 7.10 3.58 3.74
N VAL A 170 6.16 4.04 2.93
CA VAL A 170 6.07 5.45 2.47
C VAL A 170 4.95 6.25 3.15
N GLY A 171 4.21 5.64 4.06
CA GLY A 171 3.10 6.27 4.77
C GLY A 171 2.35 5.29 5.65
N ALA A 172 1.19 5.69 6.14
CA ALA A 172 0.28 4.81 6.88
C ALA A 172 -0.72 4.09 5.96
N GLU A 173 -1.10 4.74 4.85
CA GLU A 173 -1.99 4.16 3.84
C GLU A 173 -1.61 4.68 2.44
N ALA A 174 -1.54 3.76 1.45
CA ALA A 174 -1.24 4.11 0.06
C ALA A 174 -1.93 3.14 -0.91
N ARG A 175 -1.94 3.48 -2.21
CA ARG A 175 -2.50 2.60 -3.25
C ARG A 175 -1.80 2.66 -4.58
N SER A 176 -0.87 3.57 -4.78
CA SER A 176 -0.29 3.75 -6.10
C SER A 176 1.21 3.95 -6.05
N VAL A 177 1.90 3.33 -6.98
CA VAL A 177 3.32 3.47 -7.23
C VAL A 177 3.56 3.43 -8.74
N GLU A 178 4.50 4.21 -9.22
CA GLU A 178 4.91 4.22 -10.63
C GLU A 178 6.40 4.56 -10.74
N SER A 179 7.05 4.09 -11.81
CA SER A 179 8.42 4.46 -12.17
C SER A 179 8.45 5.53 -13.24
N SER A 180 9.56 6.27 -13.32
CA SER A 180 9.79 7.22 -14.40
C SER A 180 9.97 6.50 -15.73
N LYS A 181 9.19 6.93 -16.75
CA LYS A 181 9.18 6.37 -18.10
C LYS A 181 9.55 7.40 -19.18
N PHE A 182 9.79 8.64 -18.78
CA PHE A 182 10.14 9.70 -19.72
C PHE A 182 11.55 9.51 -20.25
N LYS A 183 11.74 9.76 -21.56
CA LYS A 183 13.02 9.59 -22.25
C LYS A 183 14.17 10.28 -21.53
N GLY A 184 15.21 9.52 -21.19
CA GLY A 184 16.39 9.94 -20.45
C GLY A 184 16.24 9.88 -18.92
N TYR A 185 15.07 9.43 -18.43
CA TYR A 185 14.78 9.24 -17.02
C TYR A 185 14.20 7.86 -16.72
N GLU A 186 14.26 6.96 -17.69
CA GLU A 186 13.74 5.60 -17.56
C GLU A 186 14.34 4.92 -16.33
N ASP A 187 13.48 4.38 -15.46
CA ASP A 187 13.81 3.69 -14.20
C ASP A 187 14.62 4.51 -13.19
N LYS A 188 14.88 5.80 -13.45
CA LYS A 188 15.68 6.63 -12.57
C LYS A 188 14.99 6.96 -11.25
N TYR A 189 13.69 7.14 -11.29
CA TYR A 189 12.88 7.49 -10.15
C TYR A 189 11.67 6.57 -10.03
N ALA A 190 11.19 6.45 -8.80
CA ALA A 190 9.86 5.93 -8.51
C ALA A 190 9.07 6.97 -7.72
N VAL A 191 7.75 6.95 -7.84
CA VAL A 191 6.86 7.82 -7.08
C VAL A 191 5.72 6.99 -6.49
N ALA A 192 5.43 7.20 -5.21
CA ALA A 192 4.26 6.63 -4.55
C ALA A 192 3.29 7.75 -4.13
N GLY A 193 2.00 7.51 -4.29
CA GLY A 193 0.94 8.36 -3.77
C GLY A 193 0.37 7.77 -2.48
N THR A 194 0.42 8.51 -1.38
CA THR A 194 -0.10 8.07 -0.08
C THR A 194 -1.38 8.80 0.28
N TYR A 195 -2.32 8.08 0.88
CA TYR A 195 -3.57 8.65 1.37
C TYR A 195 -3.38 9.30 2.73
N TRP A 196 -2.47 8.74 3.53
CA TRP A 196 -2.08 9.34 4.78
C TRP A 196 -0.59 9.12 5.10
N PRO A 197 0.16 10.20 5.40
CA PRO A 197 -0.22 11.61 5.10
C PRO A 197 -0.52 11.79 3.62
N PRO A 198 -1.40 12.74 3.20
CA PRO A 198 -1.66 13.00 1.78
C PRO A 198 -0.45 13.66 1.13
N GLN A 199 0.34 12.87 0.40
CA GLN A 199 1.61 13.28 -0.17
C GLN A 199 2.05 12.38 -1.32
N PHE A 200 2.96 12.89 -2.14
CA PHE A 200 3.78 12.09 -3.04
C PHE A 200 5.16 11.87 -2.42
N VAL A 201 5.67 10.65 -2.56
CA VAL A 201 7.03 10.28 -2.16
C VAL A 201 7.81 9.94 -3.41
N ILE A 202 8.89 10.71 -3.66
CA ILE A 202 9.82 10.47 -4.77
C ILE A 202 10.99 9.66 -4.22
N MET A 203 11.30 8.57 -4.89
CA MET A 203 12.32 7.60 -4.50
C MET A 203 13.29 7.37 -5.66
N ASP A 204 14.48 6.89 -5.36
CA ASP A 204 15.37 6.30 -6.36
C ASP A 204 14.73 5.03 -6.95
N GLY A 205 14.78 4.88 -8.26
CA GLY A 205 14.08 3.79 -8.96
C GLY A 205 14.73 2.42 -8.82
N ALA A 206 16.00 2.36 -8.40
CA ALA A 206 16.74 1.11 -8.25
C ALA A 206 16.87 0.67 -6.78
N THR A 207 16.81 1.60 -5.83
CA THR A 207 17.05 1.32 -4.41
C THR A 207 15.86 1.59 -3.51
N LEU A 208 14.84 2.31 -4.00
CA LEU A 208 13.75 2.88 -3.23
C LEU A 208 14.21 3.88 -2.15
N GLU A 209 15.44 4.40 -2.23
CA GLU A 209 15.89 5.47 -1.33
C GLU A 209 14.91 6.64 -1.37
N PRO A 210 14.36 7.10 -0.23
CA PRO A 210 13.41 8.20 -0.21
C PRO A 210 14.14 9.53 -0.43
N LEU A 211 13.88 10.18 -1.57
CA LEU A 211 14.58 11.40 -1.99
C LEU A 211 13.82 12.67 -1.61
N LYS A 212 12.49 12.64 -1.72
CA LYS A 212 11.66 13.83 -1.48
C LYS A 212 10.22 13.47 -1.15
N VAL A 213 9.65 14.23 -0.21
CA VAL A 213 8.22 14.23 0.09
C VAL A 213 7.61 15.53 -0.43
N VAL A 214 6.49 15.40 -1.13
CA VAL A 214 5.68 16.54 -1.63
C VAL A 214 4.30 16.42 -1.01
N ALA A 215 4.02 17.23 0.01
CA ALA A 215 2.70 17.27 0.64
C ALA A 215 1.65 17.80 -0.36
N THR A 216 0.48 17.16 -0.39
CA THR A 216 -0.66 17.56 -1.24
C THR A 216 -1.79 18.19 -0.43
N ARG A 217 -1.68 18.19 0.92
CA ARG A 217 -2.61 18.91 1.80
C ARG A 217 -2.50 20.42 1.60
N GLY A 218 -3.59 21.11 1.75
CA GLY A 218 -3.67 22.57 1.60
C GLY A 218 -4.92 23.14 2.23
N MET A 219 -5.11 24.43 2.05
CA MET A 219 -6.29 25.14 2.52
C MET A 219 -7.20 25.51 1.35
N THR A 220 -8.50 25.34 1.52
CA THR A 220 -9.50 25.84 0.58
C THR A 220 -9.73 27.35 0.78
N TYR A 221 -10.44 27.97 -0.15
CA TYR A 221 -10.70 29.41 -0.12
C TYR A 221 -11.47 29.86 1.14
N ASP A 222 -12.30 28.98 1.69
CA ASP A 222 -13.06 29.17 2.93
C ASP A 222 -12.31 28.72 4.18
N THR A 223 -10.98 28.59 4.09
CA THR A 223 -10.08 28.22 5.18
C THR A 223 -10.29 26.82 5.76
N GLN A 224 -10.92 25.91 5.02
CA GLN A 224 -11.00 24.51 5.41
C GLN A 224 -9.76 23.72 4.96
N GLU A 225 -9.26 22.86 5.81
CA GLU A 225 -8.13 22.03 5.47
C GLU A 225 -8.54 20.95 4.45
N TYR A 226 -7.76 20.84 3.37
CA TYR A 226 -7.98 19.94 2.27
C TYR A 226 -6.94 18.83 2.24
N HIS A 227 -7.41 17.58 2.25
CA HIS A 227 -6.59 16.38 2.28
C HIS A 227 -6.90 15.48 1.07
N PRO A 228 -6.36 15.79 -0.12
CA PRO A 228 -6.56 14.93 -1.28
C PRO A 228 -5.85 13.60 -1.10
N GLU A 229 -6.43 12.54 -1.65
CA GLU A 229 -5.81 11.22 -1.75
C GLU A 229 -5.05 11.11 -3.08
N PRO A 230 -3.76 11.48 -3.15
CA PRO A 230 -3.04 11.50 -4.41
C PRO A 230 -2.81 10.09 -4.95
N ARG A 231 -2.92 9.95 -6.27
CA ARG A 231 -2.64 8.72 -7.00
C ARG A 231 -1.68 9.01 -8.14
N VAL A 232 -0.85 8.01 -8.45
CA VAL A 232 0.02 7.99 -9.63
C VAL A 232 -0.41 6.87 -10.56
N ALA A 233 -0.27 7.08 -11.87
CA ALA A 233 -0.60 6.13 -12.93
C ALA A 233 0.31 6.29 -14.13
#